data_b8f02a2eee7d0d285db3d46c29055984
#
_entry.id   b8f02a2eee7d0d285db3d46c29055984
#
_cell.length_a   1.000
_cell.length_b   1.000
_cell.length_c   1.000
_cell.angle_alpha   90.00
_cell.angle_beta   90.00
_cell.angle_gamma   90.00
#
_symmetry.space_group_name_H-M   'P 1'
#
loop_
_entity.id
_entity.type
_entity.pdbx_description
1 polymer ?
#
loop_
_entity_poly.entity_id
_entity_poly.type
_entity_poly.pdbx_seq_one_letter_code
_entity_poly.pdbx_strand_id
1 'polypeptide(L)'
;MKRLIAILFVGIVALAASGFCHAQFSKLSFGKYGVSSIRPESLRAVRGAVWIDVTNPMEGFTVSEIKGTVYKHGVAFVHGEASDVYIPSGSGRAVISGRASLSSSASLWDVLALIAFDPEDYSVDLSVRITLDSGETRVVSKTRMPVAALLKLI
;
A
#
# COMPACT_ATOMS: atom_id res chain seq x y z
N MET A 1 -3.87 11.82 -8.21
CA MET A 1 -3.81 11.64 -6.76
C MET A 1 -4.56 10.38 -6.28
N LYS A 2 -5.84 10.20 -6.64
CA LYS A 2 -6.62 9.00 -6.28
C LYS A 2 -5.93 7.69 -6.70
N ARG A 3 -5.37 7.63 -7.91
CA ARG A 3 -4.64 6.46 -8.42
C ARG A 3 -3.37 6.17 -7.64
N LEU A 4 -2.60 7.19 -7.27
CA LEU A 4 -1.36 7.03 -6.50
C LEU A 4 -1.63 6.46 -5.10
N ILE A 5 -2.67 6.97 -4.43
CA ILE A 5 -3.08 6.48 -3.10
C ILE A 5 -3.56 5.02 -3.21
N ALA A 6 -4.40 4.71 -4.22
CA ALA A 6 -4.85 3.36 -4.46
C ALA A 6 -3.68 2.40 -4.77
N ILE A 7 -2.74 2.81 -5.60
CA ILE A 7 -1.53 2.05 -5.96
C ILE A 7 -0.66 1.79 -4.72
N LEU A 8 -0.45 2.81 -3.88
CA LEU A 8 0.30 2.67 -2.63
C LEU A 8 -0.34 1.60 -1.72
N PHE A 9 -1.65 1.67 -1.53
CA PHE A 9 -2.35 0.78 -0.62
C PHE A 9 -2.56 -0.62 -1.19
N VAL A 10 -2.83 -0.77 -2.47
CA VAL A 10 -2.95 -2.09 -3.12
C VAL A 10 -1.58 -2.75 -3.24
N GLY A 11 -0.53 -1.97 -3.52
CA GLY A 11 0.85 -2.43 -3.47
C GLY A 11 1.25 -2.97 -2.10
N ILE A 12 0.77 -2.36 -1.00
CA ILE A 12 0.98 -2.81 0.37
C ILE A 12 0.43 -4.23 0.58
N VAL A 13 -0.81 -4.47 0.17
CA VAL A 13 -1.45 -5.78 0.35
C VAL A 13 -0.79 -6.84 -0.56
N ALA A 14 -0.47 -6.48 -1.79
CA ALA A 14 0.22 -7.38 -2.72
C ALA A 14 1.63 -7.77 -2.24
N LEU A 15 2.36 -6.83 -1.64
CA LEU A 15 3.68 -7.07 -1.06
C LEU A 15 3.63 -7.87 0.23
N ALA A 16 2.66 -7.58 1.08
CA ALA A 16 2.37 -8.41 2.23
C ALA A 16 2.18 -9.87 1.80
N ALA A 17 1.41 -10.08 0.73
CA ALA A 17 1.20 -11.39 0.15
C ALA A 17 2.49 -12.06 -0.37
N SER A 18 3.41 -11.31 -0.95
CA SER A 18 4.67 -11.86 -1.50
C SER A 18 5.73 -12.21 -0.45
N GLY A 19 5.57 -11.75 0.78
CA GLY A 19 6.57 -11.91 1.84
C GLY A 19 6.47 -13.19 2.67
N PHE A 20 5.33 -13.84 2.71
CA PHE A 20 5.18 -15.19 3.24
C PHE A 20 5.54 -16.22 2.16
N CYS A 21 6.11 -17.37 2.54
CA CYS A 21 6.54 -18.43 1.62
C CYS A 21 5.77 -18.46 0.31
N HIS A 22 6.44 -18.30 -0.81
CA HIS A 22 5.87 -18.20 -2.17
C HIS A 22 4.75 -19.22 -2.48
N ALA A 23 4.74 -20.38 -1.79
CA ALA A 23 3.75 -21.41 -2.01
C ALA A 23 2.37 -21.13 -1.40
N GLN A 24 2.27 -20.30 -0.34
CA GLN A 24 1.00 -20.06 0.36
C GLN A 24 0.27 -18.82 -0.13
N PHE A 25 0.99 -17.74 -0.38
CA PHE A 25 0.40 -16.46 -0.81
C PHE A 25 0.20 -16.32 -2.33
N SER A 26 0.80 -17.20 -3.13
CA SER A 26 0.55 -17.25 -4.59
C SER A 26 -0.91 -17.57 -4.94
N LYS A 27 -1.72 -18.02 -3.98
CA LYS A 27 -3.14 -18.30 -4.15
C LYS A 27 -4.06 -17.14 -3.78
N LEU A 28 -3.52 -16.09 -3.15
CA LEU A 28 -4.28 -14.89 -2.84
C LEU A 28 -4.60 -14.17 -4.16
N SER A 29 -5.87 -13.86 -4.38
CA SER A 29 -6.28 -13.12 -5.57
C SER A 29 -6.95 -11.80 -5.20
N PHE A 30 -6.67 -10.78 -5.99
CA PHE A 30 -7.22 -9.44 -5.82
C PHE A 30 -8.19 -9.15 -6.97
N GLY A 31 -9.35 -8.64 -6.61
CA GLY A 31 -10.40 -8.27 -7.57
C GLY A 31 -10.44 -6.76 -7.79
N LYS A 32 -11.65 -6.21 -7.77
CA LYS A 32 -11.85 -4.77 -7.93
C LYS A 32 -11.32 -4.00 -6.73
N TYR A 33 -10.88 -2.78 -6.97
CA TYR A 33 -10.44 -1.85 -5.92
C TYR A 33 -10.97 -0.44 -6.20
N GLY A 34 -11.00 0.38 -5.18
CA GLY A 34 -11.43 1.76 -5.32
C GLY A 34 -11.13 2.61 -4.08
N VAL A 35 -11.37 3.89 -4.23
CA VAL A 35 -11.20 4.86 -3.15
C VAL A 35 -12.53 5.10 -2.47
N SER A 36 -12.60 4.85 -1.16
CA SER A 36 -13.80 5.10 -0.34
C SER A 36 -13.89 6.56 0.09
N SER A 37 -12.78 7.16 0.48
CA SER A 37 -12.73 8.54 0.94
C SER A 37 -11.35 9.14 0.75
N ILE A 38 -11.30 10.47 0.56
CA ILE A 38 -10.09 11.27 0.63
C ILE A 38 -10.47 12.57 1.34
N ARG A 39 -9.75 12.91 2.40
CA ARG A 39 -9.95 14.13 3.18
C ARG A 39 -8.60 14.82 3.40
N PRO A 40 -8.44 16.08 2.96
CA PRO A 40 -7.25 16.85 3.31
C PRO A 40 -7.24 17.12 4.82
N GLU A 41 -6.08 16.88 5.45
CA GLU A 41 -5.83 17.26 6.85
C GLU A 41 -5.10 18.61 6.92
N SER A 42 -4.24 18.86 5.93
CA SER A 42 -3.48 20.11 5.79
C SER A 42 -3.05 20.27 4.34
N LEU A 43 -2.31 21.35 4.05
CA LEU A 43 -1.68 21.54 2.73
C LEU A 43 -0.64 20.45 2.39
N ARG A 44 -0.17 19.70 3.40
CA ARG A 44 0.89 18.71 3.24
C ARG A 44 0.48 17.30 3.67
N ALA A 45 -0.76 17.09 4.06
CA ALA A 45 -1.22 15.79 4.53
C ALA A 45 -2.66 15.50 4.10
N VAL A 46 -2.92 14.25 3.78
CA VAL A 46 -4.22 13.73 3.39
C VAL A 46 -4.50 12.43 4.14
N ARG A 47 -5.72 12.26 4.57
CA ARG A 47 -6.24 10.98 5.09
C ARG A 47 -7.17 10.38 4.07
N GLY A 48 -7.12 9.06 3.93
CA GLY A 48 -7.96 8.37 2.97
C GLY A 48 -8.26 6.93 3.35
N ALA A 49 -9.21 6.36 2.66
CA ALA A 49 -9.52 4.94 2.74
C ALA A 49 -9.70 4.38 1.33
N VAL A 50 -9.17 3.19 1.12
CA VAL A 50 -9.33 2.42 -0.11
C VAL A 50 -9.94 1.07 0.23
N TRP A 51 -10.65 0.50 -0.71
CA TRP A 51 -11.19 -0.85 -0.58
C TRP A 51 -10.65 -1.73 -1.70
N ILE A 52 -10.52 -3.02 -1.41
CA ILE A 52 -10.10 -4.02 -2.36
C ILE A 52 -10.88 -5.32 -2.10
N ASP A 53 -11.37 -5.94 -3.16
CA ASP A 53 -11.94 -7.27 -3.09
C ASP A 53 -10.82 -8.29 -3.08
N VAL A 54 -10.83 -9.19 -2.09
CA VAL A 54 -9.80 -10.19 -1.86
C VAL A 54 -10.42 -11.57 -1.78
N THR A 55 -9.82 -12.54 -2.42
CA THR A 55 -10.10 -13.95 -2.22
C THR A 55 -8.90 -14.61 -1.57
N ASN A 56 -9.08 -15.05 -0.33
CA ASN A 56 -8.07 -15.68 0.50
C ASN A 56 -8.44 -17.16 0.73
N PRO A 57 -7.81 -18.11 0.03
CA PRO A 57 -8.08 -19.54 0.21
C PRO A 57 -7.43 -20.14 1.45
N MET A 58 -6.72 -19.33 2.23
CA MET A 58 -6.00 -19.74 3.44
C MET A 58 -6.73 -19.28 4.70
N GLU A 59 -6.09 -19.48 5.85
CA GLU A 59 -6.53 -18.85 7.11
C GLU A 59 -6.52 -17.32 7.03
N GLY A 60 -7.31 -16.67 7.87
CA GLY A 60 -7.30 -15.24 8.01
C GLY A 60 -5.97 -14.72 8.53
N PHE A 61 -5.66 -13.46 8.23
CA PHE A 61 -4.47 -12.79 8.73
C PHE A 61 -4.69 -11.30 8.92
N THR A 62 -3.91 -10.72 9.81
CA THR A 62 -3.88 -9.27 10.05
C THR A 62 -2.62 -8.67 9.45
N VAL A 63 -2.76 -7.59 8.72
CA VAL A 63 -1.67 -6.73 8.27
C VAL A 63 -1.62 -5.51 9.17
N SER A 64 -0.51 -5.29 9.84
CA SER A 64 -0.31 -4.23 10.82
C SER A 64 1.03 -3.51 10.59
N GLU A 65 1.26 -2.43 11.34
CA GLU A 65 2.49 -1.62 11.24
C GLU A 65 2.82 -1.21 9.80
N ILE A 66 1.79 -0.86 9.04
CA ILE A 66 1.92 -0.53 7.62
C ILE A 66 2.54 0.86 7.49
N LYS A 67 3.73 0.92 6.92
CA LYS A 67 4.47 2.16 6.67
C LYS A 67 5.15 2.12 5.32
N GLY A 68 5.20 3.26 4.66
CA GLY A 68 5.88 3.38 3.39
C GLY A 68 6.41 4.78 3.12
N THR A 69 7.41 4.85 2.27
CA THR A 69 7.95 6.11 1.76
C THR A 69 8.07 6.02 0.25
N VAL A 70 7.46 6.96 -0.44
CA VAL A 70 7.61 7.11 -1.89
C VAL A 70 8.74 8.07 -2.15
N TYR A 71 9.61 7.70 -3.07
CA TYR A 71 10.72 8.52 -3.55
C TYR A 71 10.46 8.92 -5.00
N LYS A 72 10.79 10.15 -5.33
CA LYS A 72 10.85 10.66 -6.70
C LYS A 72 12.29 10.95 -7.03
N HIS A 73 12.84 10.30 -8.07
CA HIS A 73 14.25 10.39 -8.43
C HIS A 73 15.22 10.20 -7.24
N GLY A 74 14.88 9.28 -6.33
CA GLY A 74 15.70 8.98 -5.15
C GLY A 74 15.54 9.91 -3.95
N VAL A 75 14.73 10.95 -4.06
CA VAL A 75 14.44 11.90 -2.97
C VAL A 75 13.10 11.56 -2.34
N ALA A 76 13.03 11.51 -0.99
CA ALA A 76 11.79 11.24 -0.29
C ALA A 76 10.73 12.28 -0.64
N PHE A 77 9.57 11.80 -1.07
CA PHE A 77 8.48 12.61 -1.59
C PHE A 77 7.23 12.55 -0.69
N VAL A 78 6.76 11.34 -0.37
CA VAL A 78 5.58 11.10 0.46
C VAL A 78 5.87 10.03 1.48
N HIS A 79 5.46 10.26 2.73
CA HIS A 79 5.40 9.25 3.78
C HIS A 79 3.95 8.80 3.97
N GLY A 80 3.74 7.50 4.08
CA GLY A 80 2.44 6.90 4.29
C GLY A 80 2.44 5.94 5.48
N GLU A 81 1.32 5.91 6.17
CA GLU A 81 1.02 4.91 7.21
C GLU A 81 -0.45 4.50 7.11
N ALA A 82 -0.75 3.28 7.48
CA ALA A 82 -2.12 2.77 7.47
C ALA A 82 -2.46 2.05 8.76
N SER A 83 -3.75 2.02 9.06
CA SER A 83 -4.30 1.25 10.17
C SER A 83 -4.24 -0.24 9.86
N ASP A 84 -4.28 -1.05 10.92
CA ASP A 84 -4.35 -2.50 10.79
C ASP A 84 -5.57 -2.91 9.95
N VAL A 85 -5.38 -3.93 9.14
CA VAL A 85 -6.44 -4.52 8.32
C VAL A 85 -6.47 -6.03 8.51
N TYR A 86 -7.66 -6.57 8.71
CA TYR A 86 -7.88 -8.01 8.80
C TYR A 86 -8.40 -8.54 7.46
N ILE A 87 -7.76 -9.59 6.97
CA ILE A 87 -8.16 -10.30 5.75
C ILE A 87 -8.70 -11.66 6.16
N PRO A 88 -10.03 -11.88 6.15
CA PRO A 88 -10.61 -13.16 6.51
C PRO A 88 -10.30 -14.24 5.47
N SER A 89 -10.45 -15.50 5.86
CA SER A 89 -10.52 -16.61 4.92
C SER A 89 -11.74 -16.46 4.01
N GLY A 90 -11.63 -16.89 2.77
CA GLY A 90 -12.70 -16.79 1.78
C GLY A 90 -12.67 -15.48 0.99
N SER A 91 -13.79 -15.16 0.34
CA SER A 91 -13.93 -13.93 -0.45
C SER A 91 -14.56 -12.83 0.38
N GLY A 92 -14.02 -11.62 0.28
CA GLY A 92 -14.55 -10.46 0.99
C GLY A 92 -13.92 -9.16 0.54
N ARG A 93 -14.34 -8.07 1.13
CA ARG A 93 -13.80 -6.74 0.88
C ARG A 93 -13.00 -6.27 2.08
N ALA A 94 -11.75 -5.93 1.85
CA ALA A 94 -10.90 -5.25 2.82
C ALA A 94 -10.96 -3.74 2.62
N VAL A 95 -11.01 -2.98 3.72
CA VAL A 95 -10.91 -1.52 3.71
C VAL A 95 -9.65 -1.13 4.46
N ILE A 96 -8.80 -0.38 3.80
CA ILE A 96 -7.51 0.08 4.34
C ILE A 96 -7.60 1.59 4.49
N SER A 97 -7.53 2.05 5.73
CA SER A 97 -7.51 3.48 6.07
C SER A 97 -6.11 3.93 6.40
N GLY A 98 -5.72 5.11 5.93
CA GLY A 98 -4.37 5.58 6.15
C GLY A 98 -4.22 7.08 5.98
N ARG A 99 -2.99 7.52 6.22
CA ARG A 99 -2.55 8.90 6.12
C ARG A 99 -1.31 8.98 5.24
N ALA A 100 -1.27 9.97 4.36
CA ALA A 100 -0.10 10.30 3.58
C ALA A 100 0.29 11.76 3.84
N SER A 101 1.57 12.01 3.98
CA SER A 101 2.10 13.36 4.20
C SER A 101 3.31 13.61 3.30
N LEU A 102 3.43 14.84 2.80
CA LEU A 102 4.59 15.25 2.04
C LEU A 102 5.83 15.27 2.93
N SER A 103 6.92 14.75 2.41
CA SER A 103 8.25 14.89 3.02
C SER A 103 8.63 16.38 3.14
N SER A 104 9.49 16.71 4.09
CA SER A 104 10.02 18.07 4.25
C SER A 104 10.76 18.56 3.00
N SER A 105 11.34 17.66 2.23
CA SER A 105 12.05 17.93 0.97
C SER A 105 11.13 18.09 -0.25
N ALA A 106 9.84 17.73 -0.13
CA ALA A 106 8.88 17.85 -1.22
C ALA A 106 8.26 19.25 -1.25
N SER A 107 8.10 19.79 -2.45
CA SER A 107 7.42 21.07 -2.70
C SER A 107 5.98 20.86 -3.15
N LEU A 108 5.16 21.91 -3.07
CA LEU A 108 3.81 21.88 -3.65
C LEU A 108 3.83 21.71 -5.18
N TRP A 109 4.89 22.14 -5.84
CA TRP A 109 5.10 21.93 -7.27
C TRP A 109 5.28 20.45 -7.61
N ASP A 110 5.91 19.67 -6.72
CA ASP A 110 6.01 18.22 -6.88
C ASP A 110 4.64 17.54 -6.82
N VAL A 111 3.71 18.09 -6.02
CA VAL A 111 2.32 17.62 -5.97
C VAL A 111 1.59 17.89 -7.28
N LEU A 112 1.77 19.08 -7.86
CA LEU A 112 1.17 19.43 -9.15
C LEU A 112 1.75 18.57 -10.28
N ALA A 113 3.03 18.20 -10.19
CA ALA A 113 3.67 17.29 -11.13
C ALA A 113 3.07 15.87 -11.13
N LEU A 114 2.30 15.49 -10.10
CA LEU A 114 1.54 14.22 -10.08
C LEU A 114 0.44 14.15 -11.14
N ILE A 115 0.05 15.27 -11.75
CA ILE A 115 -0.89 15.29 -12.88
C ILE A 115 -0.29 14.54 -14.07
N ALA A 116 1.04 14.66 -14.27
CA ALA A 116 1.81 13.93 -15.28
C ALA A 116 2.60 12.78 -14.65
N PHE A 117 1.93 11.94 -13.87
CA PHE A 117 2.56 10.84 -13.15
C PHE A 117 3.14 9.79 -14.09
N ASP A 118 4.46 9.64 -14.07
CA ASP A 118 5.18 8.54 -14.72
C ASP A 118 5.67 7.55 -13.64
N PRO A 119 5.18 6.29 -13.64
CA PRO A 119 5.59 5.29 -12.65
C PRO A 119 7.09 5.00 -12.61
N GLU A 120 7.80 5.23 -13.70
CA GLU A 120 9.26 4.98 -13.79
C GLU A 120 10.08 5.97 -12.94
N ASP A 121 9.53 7.16 -12.66
CA ASP A 121 10.19 8.18 -11.85
C ASP A 121 10.16 7.88 -10.35
N TYR A 122 9.36 6.90 -9.93
CA TYR A 122 9.06 6.67 -8.52
C TYR A 122 9.53 5.30 -8.05
N SER A 123 10.01 5.26 -6.81
CA SER A 123 10.27 4.03 -6.06
C SER A 123 9.64 4.11 -4.67
N VAL A 124 9.47 2.97 -4.04
CA VAL A 124 8.83 2.89 -2.73
C VAL A 124 9.60 1.99 -1.79
N ASP A 125 9.77 2.45 -0.55
CA ASP A 125 10.10 1.61 0.59
C ASP A 125 8.80 1.24 1.29
N LEU A 126 8.67 -0.01 1.70
CA LEU A 126 7.49 -0.52 2.33
C LEU A 126 7.83 -1.50 3.43
N SER A 127 7.14 -1.37 4.56
CA SER A 127 7.25 -2.28 5.69
C SER A 127 5.87 -2.60 6.24
N VAL A 128 5.62 -3.88 6.48
CA VAL A 128 4.37 -4.38 7.07
C VAL A 128 4.68 -5.54 8.02
N ARG A 129 3.83 -5.71 9.03
CA ARG A 129 3.79 -6.91 9.86
C ARG A 129 2.56 -7.73 9.50
N ILE A 130 2.74 -9.03 9.27
CA ILE A 130 1.66 -9.96 8.99
C ILE A 130 1.57 -10.95 10.13
N THR A 131 0.38 -11.12 10.69
CA THR A 131 0.08 -12.10 11.73
C THR A 131 -1.04 -12.99 11.27
N LEU A 132 -0.77 -14.29 11.13
CA LEU A 132 -1.77 -15.30 10.79
C LEU A 132 -2.69 -15.57 12.00
N ASP A 133 -3.89 -16.04 11.76
CA ASP A 133 -4.81 -16.44 12.85
C ASP A 133 -4.23 -17.57 13.70
N SER A 134 -3.36 -18.40 13.14
CA SER A 134 -2.58 -19.44 13.87
C SER A 134 -1.52 -18.84 14.82
N GLY A 135 -1.23 -17.54 14.73
CA GLY A 135 -0.28 -16.83 15.59
C GLY A 135 1.11 -16.64 14.98
N GLU A 136 1.40 -17.22 13.81
CA GLU A 136 2.66 -16.97 13.12
C GLU A 136 2.73 -15.51 12.69
N THR A 137 3.86 -14.84 12.97
CA THR A 137 4.08 -13.43 12.65
C THR A 137 5.35 -13.26 11.84
N ARG A 138 5.27 -12.40 10.81
CA ARG A 138 6.44 -11.99 10.00
C ARG A 138 6.40 -10.51 9.69
N VAL A 139 7.58 -9.91 9.67
CA VAL A 139 7.80 -8.55 9.14
C VAL A 139 8.32 -8.66 7.72
N VAL A 140 7.66 -7.98 6.80
CA VAL A 140 8.05 -7.90 5.39
C VAL A 140 8.46 -6.47 5.09
N SER A 141 9.67 -6.31 4.58
CA SER A 141 10.18 -5.01 4.13
C SER A 141 10.74 -5.12 2.73
N LYS A 142 10.45 -4.13 1.92
CA LYS A 142 11.03 -3.94 0.58
C LYS A 142 11.54 -2.52 0.47
N THR A 143 12.72 -2.35 -0.08
CA THR A 143 13.36 -1.05 -0.24
C THR A 143 13.56 -0.72 -1.71
N ARG A 144 13.31 0.54 -2.06
CA ARG A 144 13.52 1.09 -3.41
C ARG A 144 12.89 0.28 -4.53
N MET A 145 11.71 -0.27 -4.29
CA MET A 145 10.97 -1.00 -5.30
C MET A 145 10.40 -0.02 -6.33
N PRO A 146 10.65 -0.23 -7.65
CA PRO A 146 10.07 0.61 -8.68
C PRO A 146 8.54 0.54 -8.64
N VAL A 147 7.87 1.69 -8.69
CA VAL A 147 6.40 1.74 -8.71
C VAL A 147 5.85 1.06 -9.95
N ALA A 148 6.54 1.15 -11.08
CA ALA A 148 6.20 0.42 -12.30
C ALA A 148 6.16 -1.10 -12.11
N ALA A 149 7.00 -1.66 -11.24
CA ALA A 149 6.97 -3.09 -10.91
C ALA A 149 5.75 -3.45 -10.05
N LEU A 150 5.33 -2.56 -9.14
CA LEU A 150 4.12 -2.75 -8.33
C LEU A 150 2.86 -2.77 -9.19
N LEU A 151 2.79 -1.90 -10.19
CA LEU A 151 1.65 -1.84 -11.10
C LEU A 151 1.43 -3.11 -11.92
N LYS A 152 2.49 -3.90 -12.12
CA LYS A 152 2.40 -5.19 -12.83
C LYS A 152 1.84 -6.32 -11.97
N LEU A 153 1.72 -6.11 -10.64
CA LEU A 153 1.18 -7.09 -9.69
C LEU A 153 -0.34 -6.94 -9.49
N ILE A 154 -0.92 -5.88 -10.01
CA ILE A 154 -2.33 -5.51 -9.93
C ILE A 154 -2.99 -5.64 -11.31
#